data_e272f19dcd7727db5426410705ec8528
#
_entry.id   e272f19dcd7727db5426410705ec8528
#
_cell.length_a   1.000
_cell.length_b   1.000
_cell.length_c   1.000
_cell.angle_alpha   90.00
_cell.angle_beta   90.00
_cell.angle_gamma   90.00
#
_symmetry.space_group_name_H-M   'P 1'
#
loop_
_entity.id
_entity.type
_entity.pdbx_description
1 polymer ?
#
loop_
_entity_poly.entity_id
_entity_poly.type
_entity_poly.pdbx_seq_one_letter_code
_entity_poly.pdbx_strand_id
1 'polypeptide(L)'
;MSGDHIKNEGRDNTALTENKTHAEKQTVVIKLGTSVLTGGSLKLDRAHMVELVRQCAMLKKEGHKVIVVTSGAIAAGREHLDYPQLPNSVSYKQMLASVGQSRLIQTWESLFELYGIHIGQMLLTRADLDDRERFLNARDMLRALLDHGIVPVVNENDAVATAEIKVGDNDNLSALVGILAEADKLLLLTDQPGLFTADPRTNPEAELIREVRTIDETLRKLAGDSVSGLGTGGMATKLQAADVARRAGIEVTIAAGRVRMWRWIW
;
A
#
# COMPACT_ATOMS: atom_id res chain seq x y z
N MET A 1 48.26 61.85 -27.61
CA MET A 1 48.48 61.72 -26.13
C MET A 1 47.38 60.83 -25.63
N SER A 2 47.82 59.69 -25.24
CA SER A 2 47.31 58.75 -24.23
C SER A 2 45.83 58.42 -24.28
N GLY A 3 45.54 57.27 -24.87
CA GLY A 3 44.32 56.55 -24.66
C GLY A 3 44.52 55.53 -23.56
N ASP A 4 43.56 55.40 -22.69
CA ASP A 4 43.51 54.30 -21.69
C ASP A 4 42.45 53.27 -22.15
N HIS A 5 42.96 52.07 -22.35
CA HIS A 5 42.16 50.87 -22.60
C HIS A 5 41.66 50.32 -21.28
N ILE A 6 40.36 50.32 -21.08
CA ILE A 6 39.75 49.51 -19.99
C ILE A 6 39.26 48.20 -20.64
N LYS A 7 39.93 47.11 -20.29
CA LYS A 7 39.49 45.75 -20.58
C LYS A 7 38.36 45.40 -19.62
N ASN A 8 37.20 45.06 -20.16
CA ASN A 8 36.09 44.50 -19.43
C ASN A 8 36.21 42.95 -19.43
N GLU A 9 36.61 42.39 -18.30
CA GLU A 9 36.67 40.94 -18.15
C GLU A 9 35.26 40.36 -18.02
N GLY A 10 34.93 39.49 -18.98
CA GLY A 10 33.68 38.74 -19.00
C GLY A 10 33.56 37.84 -17.78
N ARG A 11 32.47 38.00 -17.01
CA ARG A 11 32.05 37.03 -16.03
C ARG A 11 31.44 35.87 -16.77
N ASP A 12 32.14 34.75 -16.73
CA ASP A 12 31.64 33.43 -17.10
C ASP A 12 30.50 33.05 -16.16
N ASN A 13 29.26 33.19 -16.63
CA ASN A 13 28.09 32.66 -15.95
C ASN A 13 27.95 31.20 -16.38
N THR A 14 28.72 30.33 -15.72
CA THR A 14 28.47 28.88 -15.78
C THR A 14 27.12 28.61 -15.10
N ALA A 15 26.09 28.55 -15.92
CA ALA A 15 24.80 28.02 -15.52
C ALA A 15 25.01 26.58 -15.06
N LEU A 16 24.93 26.37 -13.76
CA LEU A 16 24.76 25.04 -13.17
C LEU A 16 23.42 24.51 -13.67
N THR A 17 23.46 23.76 -14.78
CA THR A 17 22.36 22.90 -15.20
C THR A 17 22.21 21.86 -14.10
N GLU A 18 21.28 22.10 -13.18
CA GLU A 18 20.74 21.05 -12.32
C GLU A 18 20.19 19.95 -13.23
N ASN A 19 20.96 18.89 -13.38
CA ASN A 19 20.48 17.63 -13.93
C ASN A 19 19.46 17.06 -12.94
N LYS A 20 18.23 17.58 -12.94
CA LYS A 20 17.07 16.88 -12.40
C LYS A 20 16.85 15.69 -13.33
N THR A 21 17.43 14.55 -12.99
CA THR A 21 16.95 13.26 -13.45
C THR A 21 15.48 13.21 -13.08
N HIS A 22 14.60 13.47 -14.05
CA HIS A 22 13.18 13.23 -13.89
C HIS A 22 13.02 11.74 -13.68
N ALA A 23 12.83 11.31 -12.42
CA ALA A 23 12.45 9.95 -12.12
C ALA A 23 11.20 9.64 -12.95
N GLU A 24 11.23 8.53 -13.67
CA GLU A 24 10.13 8.10 -14.52
C GLU A 24 8.85 8.02 -13.68
N LYS A 25 7.75 8.58 -14.19
CA LYS A 25 6.47 8.58 -13.50
C LYS A 25 5.94 7.14 -13.41
N GLN A 26 5.70 6.67 -12.21
CA GLN A 26 5.31 5.29 -11.94
C GLN A 26 3.91 5.20 -11.36
N THR A 27 3.25 4.07 -11.58
CA THR A 27 2.02 3.68 -10.89
C THR A 27 2.39 2.79 -9.71
N VAL A 28 2.01 3.20 -8.52
CA VAL A 28 2.41 2.58 -7.25
C VAL A 28 1.19 2.11 -6.48
N VAL A 29 1.15 0.84 -6.15
CA VAL A 29 0.16 0.27 -5.23
C VAL A 29 0.76 0.18 -3.84
N ILE A 30 0.06 0.74 -2.84
CA ILE A 30 0.48 0.73 -1.44
C ILE A 30 -0.55 -0.06 -0.65
N LYS A 31 -0.13 -1.19 -0.13
CA LYS A 31 -0.99 -2.04 0.72
C LYS A 31 -0.74 -1.77 2.20
N LEU A 32 -1.82 -1.55 2.91
CA LEU A 32 -1.86 -1.22 4.34
C LEU A 32 -2.68 -2.25 5.10
N GLY A 33 -2.01 -3.11 5.87
CA GLY A 33 -2.67 -4.11 6.71
C GLY A 33 -3.28 -3.49 7.98
N THR A 34 -4.19 -4.22 8.64
CA THR A 34 -4.86 -3.78 9.87
C THR A 34 -3.86 -3.44 10.97
N SER A 35 -2.80 -4.23 11.15
CA SER A 35 -1.75 -3.97 12.15
C SER A 35 -1.02 -2.63 11.91
N VAL A 36 -0.79 -2.26 10.66
CA VAL A 36 -0.21 -0.96 10.30
C VAL A 36 -1.18 0.17 10.65
N LEU A 37 -2.46 0.02 10.30
CA LEU A 37 -3.48 1.05 10.51
C LEU A 37 -3.89 1.23 11.97
N THR A 38 -3.74 0.21 12.80
CA THR A 38 -4.10 0.25 14.22
C THR A 38 -2.88 0.40 15.14
N GLY A 39 -1.67 0.20 14.61
CA GLY A 39 -0.46 0.16 15.43
C GLY A 39 -0.45 -0.97 16.46
N GLY A 40 -1.18 -2.07 16.17
CA GLY A 40 -1.39 -3.19 17.11
C GLY A 40 -2.44 -2.91 18.19
N SER A 41 -3.12 -1.77 18.16
CA SER A 41 -4.24 -1.44 19.05
C SER A 41 -5.58 -1.93 18.50
N LEU A 42 -6.65 -1.74 19.27
CA LEU A 42 -8.02 -2.11 18.87
C LEU A 42 -8.69 -1.07 17.96
N LYS A 43 -8.14 0.14 17.84
CA LYS A 43 -8.70 1.26 17.09
C LYS A 43 -7.75 1.72 15.99
N LEU A 44 -8.27 2.48 15.03
CA LEU A 44 -7.46 3.12 14.00
C LEU A 44 -6.52 4.16 14.61
N ASP A 45 -5.22 4.06 14.30
CA ASP A 45 -4.21 5.05 14.66
C ASP A 45 -4.23 6.19 13.63
N ARG A 46 -5.13 7.14 13.83
CA ARG A 46 -5.33 8.27 12.90
C ARG A 46 -4.09 9.14 12.78
N ALA A 47 -3.30 9.27 13.85
CA ALA A 47 -2.06 10.02 13.81
C ALA A 47 -1.05 9.37 12.85
N HIS A 48 -0.95 8.04 12.89
CA HIS A 48 -0.12 7.31 11.94
C HIS A 48 -0.68 7.37 10.51
N MET A 49 -2.01 7.29 10.35
CA MET A 49 -2.66 7.43 9.04
C MET A 49 -2.39 8.80 8.38
N VAL A 50 -2.30 9.88 9.16
CA VAL A 50 -1.86 11.20 8.65
C VAL A 50 -0.47 11.10 7.99
N GLU A 51 0.47 10.41 8.63
CA GLU A 51 1.82 10.25 8.09
C GLU A 51 1.83 9.39 6.81
N LEU A 52 1.02 8.32 6.76
CA LEU A 52 0.86 7.51 5.56
C LEU A 52 0.31 8.33 4.38
N VAL A 53 -0.72 9.14 4.62
CA VAL A 53 -1.30 10.05 3.60
C VAL A 53 -0.30 11.11 3.18
N ARG A 54 0.49 11.67 4.11
CA ARG A 54 1.56 12.62 3.77
C ARG A 54 2.55 12.03 2.78
N GLN A 55 2.94 10.77 2.96
CA GLN A 55 3.86 10.09 2.03
C GLN A 55 3.20 9.81 0.68
N CYS A 56 1.93 9.41 0.64
CA CYS A 56 1.16 9.29 -0.60
C CYS A 56 1.08 10.62 -1.36
N ALA A 57 0.83 11.72 -0.63
CA ALA A 57 0.76 13.06 -1.22
C ALA A 57 2.11 13.51 -1.81
N MET A 58 3.23 13.14 -1.17
CA MET A 58 4.56 13.40 -1.71
C MET A 58 4.79 12.66 -3.04
N LEU A 59 4.46 11.36 -3.11
CA LEU A 59 4.56 10.60 -4.35
C LEU A 59 3.71 11.21 -5.47
N LYS A 60 2.49 11.63 -5.16
CA LYS A 60 1.65 12.33 -6.14
C LYS A 60 2.26 13.65 -6.61
N LYS A 61 2.87 14.42 -5.70
CA LYS A 61 3.54 15.67 -6.03
C LYS A 61 4.75 15.45 -6.95
N GLU A 62 5.43 14.30 -6.82
CA GLU A 62 6.53 13.88 -7.69
C GLU A 62 6.02 13.35 -9.04
N GLY A 63 4.71 13.24 -9.23
CA GLY A 63 4.05 12.87 -10.49
C GLY A 63 3.68 11.41 -10.61
N HIS A 64 3.85 10.62 -9.53
CA HIS A 64 3.44 9.22 -9.52
C HIS A 64 1.92 9.07 -9.40
N LYS A 65 1.37 8.00 -9.97
CA LYS A 65 0.00 7.55 -9.73
C LYS A 65 0.00 6.65 -8.49
N VAL A 66 -0.86 6.94 -7.51
CA VAL A 66 -0.91 6.22 -6.22
C VAL A 66 -2.25 5.52 -6.08
N ILE A 67 -2.22 4.25 -5.69
CA ILE A 67 -3.38 3.42 -5.33
C ILE A 67 -3.16 2.93 -3.91
N VAL A 68 -4.16 3.07 -3.06
CA VAL A 68 -4.14 2.54 -1.69
C VAL A 68 -5.00 1.29 -1.63
N VAL A 69 -4.43 0.17 -1.19
CA VAL A 69 -5.18 -1.04 -0.84
C VAL A 69 -5.21 -1.13 0.69
N THR A 70 -6.37 -0.86 1.26
CA THR A 70 -6.54 -0.74 2.71
C THR A 70 -7.16 -1.99 3.32
N SER A 71 -6.90 -2.20 4.58
CA SER A 71 -7.66 -3.07 5.49
C SER A 71 -8.32 -2.21 6.57
N GLY A 72 -8.84 -2.83 7.62
CA GLY A 72 -9.26 -2.11 8.83
C GLY A 72 -10.74 -1.83 8.94
N ALA A 73 -11.58 -2.26 7.99
CA ALA A 73 -13.03 -2.03 8.07
C ALA A 73 -13.64 -2.67 9.32
N ILE A 74 -13.30 -3.91 9.66
CA ILE A 74 -13.78 -4.57 10.88
C ILE A 74 -13.30 -3.85 12.14
N ALA A 75 -12.04 -3.40 12.18
CA ALA A 75 -11.50 -2.65 13.31
C ALA A 75 -12.23 -1.31 13.50
N ALA A 76 -12.47 -0.58 12.41
CA ALA A 76 -13.24 0.65 12.41
C ALA A 76 -14.69 0.43 12.87
N GLY A 77 -15.31 -0.69 12.47
CA GLY A 77 -16.66 -1.05 12.91
C GLY A 77 -16.72 -1.39 14.40
N ARG A 78 -15.75 -2.12 14.92
CA ARG A 78 -15.64 -2.40 16.36
C ARG A 78 -15.46 -1.13 17.16
N GLU A 79 -14.57 -0.25 16.73
CA GLU A 79 -14.34 1.05 17.37
C GLU A 79 -15.62 1.89 17.39
N HIS A 80 -16.33 1.97 16.26
CA HIS A 80 -17.55 2.76 16.12
C HIS A 80 -18.72 2.26 16.97
N LEU A 81 -18.78 0.95 17.22
CA LEU A 81 -19.82 0.30 18.03
C LEU A 81 -19.35 0.06 19.48
N ASP A 82 -18.35 0.79 19.96
CA ASP A 82 -17.83 0.68 21.35
C ASP A 82 -17.43 -0.76 21.75
N TYR A 83 -16.79 -1.48 20.83
CA TYR A 83 -16.22 -2.83 21.06
C TYR A 83 -17.23 -3.88 21.56
N PRO A 84 -18.32 -4.11 20.85
CA PRO A 84 -19.36 -5.03 21.27
C PRO A 84 -18.83 -6.45 21.43
N GLN A 85 -19.33 -7.16 22.44
CA GLN A 85 -19.08 -8.59 22.63
C GLN A 85 -19.97 -9.38 21.66
N LEU A 86 -19.38 -9.89 20.59
CA LEU A 86 -20.11 -10.57 19.54
C LEU A 86 -19.58 -11.99 19.34
N PRO A 87 -20.44 -12.94 18.98
CA PRO A 87 -20.02 -14.28 18.60
C PRO A 87 -19.05 -14.22 17.40
N ASN A 88 -18.09 -15.15 17.37
CA ASN A 88 -17.19 -15.29 16.22
C ASN A 88 -17.88 -15.97 15.05
N SER A 89 -18.66 -15.25 14.28
CA SER A 89 -19.35 -15.74 13.09
C SER A 89 -19.10 -14.84 11.88
N VAL A 90 -19.33 -15.39 10.69
CA VAL A 90 -19.20 -14.65 9.43
C VAL A 90 -20.14 -13.45 9.40
N SER A 91 -21.40 -13.64 9.80
CA SER A 91 -22.42 -12.57 9.79
C SER A 91 -22.04 -11.38 10.66
N TYR A 92 -21.46 -11.60 11.85
CA TYR A 92 -21.02 -10.51 12.71
C TYR A 92 -19.76 -9.81 12.16
N LYS A 93 -18.87 -10.55 11.51
CA LYS A 93 -17.72 -9.93 10.80
C LYS A 93 -18.20 -9.08 9.64
N GLN A 94 -19.16 -9.55 8.85
CA GLN A 94 -19.77 -8.78 7.76
C GLN A 94 -20.50 -7.54 8.27
N MET A 95 -21.26 -7.64 9.36
CA MET A 95 -21.89 -6.52 10.01
C MET A 95 -20.86 -5.46 10.44
N LEU A 96 -19.80 -5.87 11.13
CA LEU A 96 -18.73 -4.97 11.54
C LEU A 96 -18.01 -4.33 10.36
N ALA A 97 -17.76 -5.07 9.30
CA ALA A 97 -17.15 -4.55 8.07
C ALA A 97 -18.07 -3.55 7.39
N SER A 98 -19.37 -3.82 7.32
CA SER A 98 -20.36 -2.91 6.74
C SER A 98 -20.43 -1.57 7.46
N VAL A 99 -20.52 -1.58 8.79
CA VAL A 99 -20.48 -0.36 9.61
C VAL A 99 -19.12 0.34 9.50
N GLY A 100 -18.04 -0.43 9.56
CA GLY A 100 -16.68 0.08 9.61
C GLY A 100 -16.18 0.61 8.27
N GLN A 101 -16.62 0.05 7.14
CA GLN A 101 -16.16 0.51 5.82
C GLN A 101 -16.54 1.98 5.59
N SER A 102 -17.72 2.41 5.97
CA SER A 102 -18.14 3.82 5.84
C SER A 102 -17.27 4.75 6.70
N ARG A 103 -16.88 4.31 7.90
CA ARG A 103 -16.00 5.09 8.80
C ARG A 103 -14.56 5.12 8.30
N LEU A 104 -14.08 4.00 7.79
CA LEU A 104 -12.74 3.88 7.22
C LEU A 104 -12.57 4.81 6.01
N ILE A 105 -13.52 4.79 5.07
CA ILE A 105 -13.41 5.63 3.87
C ILE A 105 -13.53 7.13 4.20
N GLN A 106 -14.41 7.52 5.14
CA GLN A 106 -14.50 8.89 5.63
C GLN A 106 -13.17 9.34 6.27
N THR A 107 -12.51 8.46 7.02
CA THR A 107 -11.19 8.76 7.59
C THR A 107 -10.17 9.01 6.49
N TRP A 108 -10.08 8.13 5.49
CA TRP A 108 -9.18 8.32 4.34
C TRP A 108 -9.48 9.62 3.60
N GLU A 109 -10.74 9.89 3.29
CA GLU A 109 -11.18 11.11 2.60
C GLU A 109 -10.73 12.36 3.34
N SER A 110 -11.06 12.47 4.64
CA SER A 110 -10.68 13.62 5.46
C SER A 110 -9.17 13.84 5.54
N LEU A 111 -8.38 12.78 5.54
CA LEU A 111 -6.92 12.88 5.59
C LEU A 111 -6.31 13.29 4.25
N PHE A 112 -6.80 12.76 3.12
CA PHE A 112 -6.34 13.16 1.80
C PHE A 112 -6.77 14.57 1.44
N GLU A 113 -7.94 15.02 1.92
CA GLU A 113 -8.44 16.38 1.72
C GLU A 113 -7.50 17.44 2.30
N LEU A 114 -6.74 17.14 3.36
CA LEU A 114 -5.72 18.03 3.92
C LEU A 114 -4.63 18.40 2.88
N TYR A 115 -4.47 17.60 1.84
CA TYR A 115 -3.54 17.81 0.74
C TYR A 115 -4.22 18.19 -0.57
N GLY A 116 -5.53 18.47 -0.55
CA GLY A 116 -6.32 18.77 -1.74
C GLY A 116 -6.43 17.60 -2.72
N ILE A 117 -6.32 16.37 -2.21
CA ILE A 117 -6.37 15.15 -3.01
C ILE A 117 -7.73 14.49 -2.84
N HIS A 118 -8.41 14.23 -3.95
CA HIS A 118 -9.63 13.45 -3.96
C HIS A 118 -9.33 11.95 -3.95
N ILE A 119 -10.22 11.18 -3.32
CA ILE A 119 -10.18 9.73 -3.33
C ILE A 119 -11.42 9.14 -3.98
N GLY A 120 -11.32 7.91 -4.49
CA GLY A 120 -12.44 7.12 -4.97
C GLY A 120 -12.45 5.75 -4.29
N GLN A 121 -13.58 5.38 -3.66
CA GLN A 121 -13.73 4.06 -3.05
C GLN A 121 -13.94 2.99 -4.13
N MET A 122 -13.22 1.87 -4.00
CA MET A 122 -13.39 0.70 -4.83
C MET A 122 -13.46 -0.55 -3.94
N LEU A 123 -14.60 -1.24 -3.96
CA LEU A 123 -14.82 -2.48 -3.21
C LEU A 123 -14.88 -3.65 -4.17
N LEU A 124 -13.99 -4.63 -3.99
CA LEU A 124 -13.85 -5.79 -4.86
C LEU A 124 -14.08 -7.07 -4.09
N THR A 125 -14.61 -8.05 -4.80
CA THR A 125 -14.66 -9.44 -4.36
C THR A 125 -13.81 -10.33 -5.27
N ARG A 126 -13.59 -11.57 -4.88
CA ARG A 126 -12.93 -12.57 -5.73
C ARG A 126 -13.67 -12.75 -7.07
N ALA A 127 -14.99 -12.75 -7.05
CA ALA A 127 -15.81 -12.89 -8.25
C ALA A 127 -15.58 -11.75 -9.26
N ASP A 128 -15.31 -10.53 -8.79
CA ASP A 128 -15.03 -9.39 -9.67
C ASP A 128 -13.67 -9.51 -10.37
N LEU A 129 -12.75 -10.27 -9.79
CA LEU A 129 -11.41 -10.49 -10.33
C LEU A 129 -11.32 -11.75 -11.21
N ASP A 130 -12.14 -12.76 -10.95
CA ASP A 130 -12.17 -14.01 -11.71
C ASP A 130 -13.05 -13.92 -12.95
N ASP A 131 -14.08 -13.07 -12.94
CA ASP A 131 -14.95 -12.82 -14.09
C ASP A 131 -14.33 -11.80 -15.04
N ARG A 132 -14.21 -12.18 -16.32
CA ARG A 132 -13.52 -11.32 -17.31
C ARG A 132 -14.21 -9.98 -17.55
N GLU A 133 -15.53 -9.96 -17.59
CA GLU A 133 -16.27 -8.71 -17.85
C GLU A 133 -16.17 -7.77 -16.67
N ARG A 134 -16.34 -8.27 -15.44
CA ARG A 134 -16.18 -7.51 -14.20
C ARG A 134 -14.74 -7.00 -14.04
N PHE A 135 -13.75 -7.83 -14.36
CA PHE A 135 -12.35 -7.45 -14.34
C PHE A 135 -12.07 -6.26 -15.27
N LEU A 136 -12.56 -6.30 -16.50
CA LEU A 136 -12.38 -5.22 -17.47
C LEU A 136 -13.08 -3.93 -17.03
N ASN A 137 -14.31 -4.03 -16.50
CA ASN A 137 -15.03 -2.88 -15.95
C ASN A 137 -14.30 -2.26 -14.77
N ALA A 138 -13.79 -3.07 -13.84
CA ALA A 138 -13.00 -2.62 -12.72
C ALA A 138 -11.70 -1.93 -13.16
N ARG A 139 -11.01 -2.48 -14.17
CA ARG A 139 -9.82 -1.88 -14.77
C ARG A 139 -10.11 -0.51 -15.37
N ASP A 140 -11.16 -0.40 -16.15
CA ASP A 140 -11.50 0.84 -16.85
C ASP A 140 -11.91 1.94 -15.86
N MET A 141 -12.65 1.59 -14.79
CA MET A 141 -12.98 2.52 -13.70
C MET A 141 -11.72 2.95 -12.94
N LEU A 142 -10.83 2.02 -12.62
CA LEU A 142 -9.57 2.31 -11.94
C LEU A 142 -8.69 3.27 -12.76
N ARG A 143 -8.57 3.04 -14.07
CA ARG A 143 -7.86 3.93 -14.99
C ARG A 143 -8.49 5.32 -15.02
N ALA A 144 -9.82 5.42 -15.09
CA ALA A 144 -10.52 6.71 -15.08
C ALA A 144 -10.20 7.52 -13.81
N LEU A 145 -10.18 6.89 -12.61
CA LEU A 145 -9.77 7.55 -11.38
C LEU A 145 -8.34 8.08 -11.47
N LEU A 146 -7.40 7.23 -11.90
CA LEU A 146 -5.98 7.58 -11.98
C LEU A 146 -5.72 8.70 -12.99
N ASP A 147 -6.39 8.69 -14.13
CA ASP A 147 -6.24 9.70 -15.19
C ASP A 147 -6.81 11.07 -14.77
N HIS A 148 -7.78 11.07 -13.86
CA HIS A 148 -8.31 12.31 -13.25
C HIS A 148 -7.57 12.72 -11.98
N GLY A 149 -6.45 12.06 -11.65
CA GLY A 149 -5.65 12.40 -10.48
C GLY A 149 -6.28 12.02 -9.14
N ILE A 150 -7.36 11.25 -9.15
CA ILE A 150 -8.06 10.75 -7.97
C ILE A 150 -7.31 9.51 -7.45
N VAL A 151 -7.13 9.41 -6.14
CA VAL A 151 -6.50 8.24 -5.50
C VAL A 151 -7.53 7.15 -5.26
N PRO A 152 -7.44 5.99 -5.93
CA PRO A 152 -8.30 4.87 -5.60
C PRO A 152 -7.94 4.32 -4.21
N VAL A 153 -8.95 4.18 -3.35
CA VAL A 153 -8.85 3.48 -2.07
C VAL A 153 -9.64 2.19 -2.18
N VAL A 154 -8.90 1.10 -2.33
CA VAL A 154 -9.42 -0.23 -2.63
C VAL A 154 -9.48 -1.07 -1.36
N ASN A 155 -10.55 -1.81 -1.16
CA ASN A 155 -10.68 -2.82 -0.10
C ASN A 155 -11.47 -4.03 -0.62
N GLU A 156 -11.37 -5.15 0.09
CA GLU A 156 -12.29 -6.26 -0.14
C GLU A 156 -13.71 -5.85 0.31
N ASN A 157 -14.72 -6.27 -0.44
CA ASN A 157 -16.12 -6.11 -0.04
C ASN A 157 -16.49 -7.16 1.00
N ASP A 158 -15.99 -7.00 2.21
CA ASP A 158 -16.22 -7.91 3.34
C ASP A 158 -17.70 -8.06 3.72
N ALA A 159 -18.56 -7.13 3.32
CA ALA A 159 -19.99 -7.20 3.62
C ALA A 159 -20.71 -8.35 2.88
N VAL A 160 -20.17 -8.75 1.74
CA VAL A 160 -20.75 -9.83 0.92
C VAL A 160 -19.79 -11.00 0.69
N ALA A 161 -18.51 -10.84 1.05
CA ALA A 161 -17.51 -11.90 0.91
C ALA A 161 -17.76 -13.00 1.95
N THR A 162 -17.81 -14.27 1.51
CA THR A 162 -17.86 -15.43 2.39
C THR A 162 -16.47 -15.98 2.64
N ALA A 163 -16.29 -16.77 3.71
CA ALA A 163 -14.99 -17.37 4.05
C ALA A 163 -14.40 -18.22 2.92
N GLU A 164 -15.27 -18.78 2.05
CA GLU A 164 -14.90 -19.63 0.91
C GLU A 164 -14.52 -18.83 -0.33
N ILE A 165 -14.96 -17.57 -0.41
CA ILE A 165 -14.83 -16.70 -1.60
C ILE A 165 -13.91 -15.49 -1.34
N LYS A 166 -13.29 -15.39 -0.16
CA LYS A 166 -12.35 -14.33 0.14
C LYS A 166 -11.15 -14.38 -0.78
N VAL A 167 -10.66 -13.22 -1.17
CA VAL A 167 -9.36 -13.08 -1.87
C VAL A 167 -8.20 -13.62 -1.00
N GLY A 168 -8.51 -13.95 0.27
CA GLY A 168 -7.59 -14.52 1.25
C GLY A 168 -7.13 -13.45 2.24
N ASP A 169 -6.47 -12.46 1.76
CA ASP A 169 -6.14 -11.23 2.48
C ASP A 169 -5.89 -10.10 1.47
N ASN A 170 -5.77 -8.90 1.99
CA ASN A 170 -5.53 -7.75 1.12
C ASN A 170 -4.10 -7.72 0.53
N ASP A 171 -3.20 -8.63 0.92
CA ASP A 171 -1.92 -8.80 0.23
C ASP A 171 -2.15 -9.32 -1.19
N ASN A 172 -2.90 -10.42 -1.34
CA ASN A 172 -3.27 -10.95 -2.66
C ASN A 172 -4.13 -9.98 -3.47
N LEU A 173 -5.10 -9.32 -2.82
CA LEU A 173 -5.89 -8.27 -3.46
C LEU A 173 -4.99 -7.17 -4.02
N SER A 174 -3.98 -6.74 -3.29
CA SER A 174 -3.06 -5.69 -3.74
C SER A 174 -2.24 -6.09 -4.97
N ALA A 175 -1.82 -7.36 -5.06
CA ALA A 175 -1.14 -7.88 -6.24
C ALA A 175 -2.07 -7.88 -7.47
N LEU A 176 -3.33 -8.30 -7.30
CA LEU A 176 -4.33 -8.31 -8.37
C LEU A 176 -4.71 -6.88 -8.80
N VAL A 177 -4.84 -5.95 -7.85
CA VAL A 177 -5.02 -4.52 -8.15
C VAL A 177 -3.82 -3.96 -8.90
N GLY A 178 -2.60 -4.37 -8.55
CA GLY A 178 -1.39 -4.02 -9.28
C GLY A 178 -1.44 -4.47 -10.74
N ILE A 179 -1.88 -5.69 -10.98
CA ILE A 179 -2.08 -6.23 -12.34
C ILE A 179 -3.17 -5.44 -13.08
N LEU A 180 -4.30 -5.19 -12.40
CA LEU A 180 -5.42 -4.42 -12.95
C LEU A 180 -5.00 -3.01 -13.39
N ALA A 181 -4.13 -2.36 -12.60
CA ALA A 181 -3.63 -1.01 -12.82
C ALA A 181 -2.41 -0.95 -13.75
N GLU A 182 -1.85 -2.08 -14.17
CA GLU A 182 -0.55 -2.16 -14.85
C GLU A 182 0.52 -1.40 -14.04
N ALA A 183 0.57 -1.67 -12.74
CA ALA A 183 1.44 -0.93 -11.81
C ALA A 183 2.91 -1.31 -12.02
N ASP A 184 3.79 -0.34 -11.78
CA ASP A 184 5.25 -0.53 -11.79
C ASP A 184 5.74 -1.10 -10.47
N LYS A 185 5.12 -0.67 -9.35
CA LYS A 185 5.54 -1.04 -8.00
C LYS A 185 4.37 -1.43 -7.10
N LEU A 186 4.61 -2.43 -6.25
CA LEU A 186 3.75 -2.84 -5.14
C LEU A 186 4.53 -2.73 -3.83
N LEU A 187 4.06 -1.86 -2.94
CA LEU A 187 4.61 -1.69 -1.61
C LEU A 187 3.70 -2.37 -0.58
N LEU A 188 4.18 -3.47 0.02
CA LEU A 188 3.50 -4.20 1.08
C LEU A 188 3.99 -3.70 2.43
N LEU A 189 3.22 -2.83 3.07
CA LEU A 189 3.54 -2.31 4.39
C LEU A 189 3.07 -3.26 5.50
N THR A 190 3.95 -3.51 6.44
CA THR A 190 3.74 -4.44 7.55
C THR A 190 4.26 -3.83 8.86
N ASP A 191 4.03 -4.51 9.98
CA ASP A 191 4.53 -4.15 11.30
C ASP A 191 6.02 -4.49 11.50
N GLN A 192 6.61 -5.26 10.59
CA GLN A 192 8.03 -5.64 10.61
C GLN A 192 8.82 -4.95 9.49
N PRO A 193 10.15 -4.79 9.64
CA PRO A 193 11.01 -4.16 8.61
C PRO A 193 11.05 -4.88 7.26
N GLY A 194 10.65 -6.15 7.20
CA GLY A 194 10.67 -6.96 6.00
C GLY A 194 10.70 -8.45 6.30
N LEU A 195 11.24 -9.22 5.38
CA LEU A 195 11.46 -10.66 5.52
C LEU A 195 12.79 -10.92 6.23
N PHE A 196 12.80 -11.85 7.19
CA PHE A 196 13.99 -12.27 7.94
C PHE A 196 14.32 -13.74 7.67
N THR A 197 15.58 -14.11 7.94
CA THR A 197 16.07 -15.50 7.84
C THR A 197 15.43 -16.43 8.88
N ALA A 198 14.85 -15.89 9.94
CA ALA A 198 14.06 -16.56 10.97
C ALA A 198 13.12 -15.53 11.62
N ASP A 199 12.25 -15.94 12.54
CA ASP A 199 11.43 -15.00 13.31
C ASP A 199 12.30 -14.17 14.27
N PRO A 200 12.46 -12.85 14.06
CA PRO A 200 13.33 -12.02 14.90
C PRO A 200 12.84 -11.87 16.34
N ARG A 201 11.59 -12.24 16.62
CA ARG A 201 11.03 -12.22 18.00
C ARG A 201 11.51 -13.40 18.82
N THR A 202 11.85 -14.51 18.18
CA THR A 202 12.25 -15.76 18.83
C THR A 202 13.71 -16.12 18.58
N ASN A 203 14.32 -15.57 17.54
CA ASN A 203 15.70 -15.82 17.17
C ASN A 203 16.49 -14.50 17.04
N PRO A 204 17.36 -14.16 18.00
CA PRO A 204 18.19 -12.95 17.96
C PRO A 204 19.16 -12.88 16.78
N GLU A 205 19.53 -14.03 16.18
CA GLU A 205 20.45 -14.12 15.02
C GLU A 205 19.70 -13.97 13.68
N ALA A 206 18.40 -13.66 13.73
CA ALA A 206 17.62 -13.44 12.51
C ALA A 206 18.08 -12.18 11.78
N GLU A 207 18.47 -12.33 10.52
CA GLU A 207 18.92 -11.25 9.67
C GLU A 207 17.85 -10.83 8.67
N LEU A 208 17.77 -9.52 8.39
CA LEU A 208 16.86 -8.97 7.38
C LEU A 208 17.34 -9.34 5.97
N ILE A 209 16.49 -10.00 5.21
CA ILE A 209 16.72 -10.32 3.81
C ILE A 209 16.42 -9.07 2.98
N ARG A 210 17.47 -8.44 2.44
CA ARG A 210 17.34 -7.16 1.72
C ARG A 210 16.84 -7.32 0.29
N GLU A 211 17.19 -8.44 -0.36
CA GLU A 211 16.84 -8.70 -1.76
C GLU A 211 16.49 -10.18 -1.94
N VAL A 212 15.39 -10.43 -2.65
CA VAL A 212 14.94 -11.76 -3.03
C VAL A 212 14.82 -11.80 -4.55
N ARG A 213 15.69 -12.58 -5.20
CA ARG A 213 15.65 -12.76 -6.66
C ARG A 213 14.72 -13.88 -7.10
N THR A 214 14.56 -14.88 -6.25
CA THR A 214 13.72 -16.05 -6.53
C THR A 214 12.96 -16.46 -5.27
N ILE A 215 11.66 -16.68 -5.41
CA ILE A 215 10.83 -17.21 -4.32
C ILE A 215 10.79 -18.73 -4.47
N ASP A 216 11.68 -19.41 -3.78
CA ASP A 216 11.81 -20.86 -3.77
C ASP A 216 11.08 -21.51 -2.56
N GLU A 217 11.14 -22.83 -2.48
CA GLU A 217 10.56 -23.61 -1.38
C GLU A 217 11.19 -23.28 -0.02
N THR A 218 12.48 -22.97 0.01
CA THR A 218 13.18 -22.61 1.25
C THR A 218 12.64 -21.30 1.81
N LEU A 219 12.48 -20.31 0.94
CA LEU A 219 11.92 -19.01 1.32
C LEU A 219 10.45 -19.11 1.77
N ARG A 220 9.66 -19.97 1.09
CA ARG A 220 8.27 -20.24 1.46
C ARG A 220 8.15 -20.88 2.84
N LYS A 221 9.04 -21.81 3.19
CA LYS A 221 9.10 -22.44 4.52
C LYS A 221 9.47 -21.42 5.60
N LEU A 222 10.48 -20.59 5.36
CA LEU A 222 10.87 -19.52 6.29
C LEU A 222 9.70 -18.58 6.59
N ALA A 223 8.90 -18.24 5.59
CA ALA A 223 7.74 -17.38 5.74
C ALA A 223 6.56 -18.06 6.46
N GLY A 224 6.39 -19.37 6.29
CA GLY A 224 5.33 -20.16 6.92
C GLY A 224 5.51 -20.33 8.42
N ASP A 225 6.75 -20.34 8.91
CA ASP A 225 7.09 -20.47 10.33
C ASP A 225 6.90 -19.16 11.12
N SER A 226 6.73 -18.03 10.47
CA SER A 226 6.49 -16.73 11.12
C SER A 226 5.00 -16.50 11.40
N VAL A 227 4.52 -17.03 12.53
CA VAL A 227 3.12 -16.84 12.96
C VAL A 227 2.95 -15.46 13.61
N SER A 228 2.37 -14.51 12.89
CA SER A 228 1.89 -13.26 13.50
C SER A 228 0.47 -13.47 14.03
N GLY A 229 0.29 -13.40 15.34
CA GLY A 229 -0.98 -13.71 16.03
C GLY A 229 -2.12 -12.69 15.89
N LEU A 230 -2.01 -11.68 15.02
CA LEU A 230 -2.98 -10.59 14.88
C LEU A 230 -3.27 -10.27 13.40
N GLY A 231 -4.01 -11.14 12.74
CA GLY A 231 -4.48 -10.90 11.37
C GLY A 231 -4.29 -12.12 10.48
N THR A 232 -5.07 -12.18 9.40
CA THR A 232 -5.03 -13.26 8.41
C THR A 232 -3.85 -13.14 7.43
N GLY A 233 -3.07 -12.04 7.48
CA GLY A 233 -1.97 -11.73 6.56
C GLY A 233 -0.59 -11.91 7.20
N GLY A 234 -0.02 -13.13 7.17
CA GLY A 234 1.35 -13.40 7.59
C GLY A 234 2.38 -13.11 6.50
N MET A 235 3.66 -13.43 6.77
CA MET A 235 4.72 -13.29 5.77
C MET A 235 4.49 -14.22 4.56
N ALA A 236 3.89 -15.39 4.77
CA ALA A 236 3.53 -16.33 3.69
C ALA A 236 2.59 -15.71 2.67
N THR A 237 1.56 -14.97 3.10
CA THR A 237 0.62 -14.29 2.19
C THR A 237 1.30 -13.14 1.43
N LYS A 238 2.24 -12.43 2.07
CA LYS A 238 3.04 -11.39 1.41
C LYS A 238 3.96 -11.97 0.35
N LEU A 239 4.58 -13.11 0.60
CA LEU A 239 5.39 -13.79 -0.41
C LEU A 239 4.54 -14.33 -1.56
N GLN A 240 3.35 -14.83 -1.27
CA GLN A 240 2.40 -15.25 -2.31
C GLN A 240 1.99 -14.07 -3.20
N ALA A 241 1.61 -12.94 -2.59
CA ALA A 241 1.28 -11.73 -3.31
C ALA A 241 2.47 -11.20 -4.13
N ALA A 242 3.67 -11.23 -3.56
CA ALA A 242 4.90 -10.85 -4.24
C ALA A 242 5.19 -11.75 -5.46
N ASP A 243 4.97 -13.07 -5.36
CA ASP A 243 5.17 -13.99 -6.47
C ASP A 243 4.19 -13.70 -7.62
N VAL A 244 2.91 -13.43 -7.29
CA VAL A 244 1.87 -13.07 -8.27
C VAL A 244 2.24 -11.75 -8.97
N ALA A 245 2.56 -10.72 -8.22
CA ALA A 245 2.88 -9.40 -8.77
C ALA A 245 4.16 -9.43 -9.63
N ARG A 246 5.21 -10.09 -9.15
CA ARG A 246 6.48 -10.22 -9.88
C ARG A 246 6.32 -10.93 -11.23
N ARG A 247 5.47 -11.96 -11.31
CA ARG A 247 5.18 -12.66 -12.58
C ARG A 247 4.51 -11.76 -13.60
N ALA A 248 3.85 -10.69 -13.15
CA ALA A 248 3.25 -9.66 -13.99
C ALA A 248 4.22 -8.49 -14.28
N GLY A 249 5.49 -8.59 -13.86
CA GLY A 249 6.51 -7.55 -14.09
C GLY A 249 6.49 -6.42 -13.06
N ILE A 250 5.76 -6.55 -11.96
CA ILE A 250 5.64 -5.53 -10.91
C ILE A 250 6.79 -5.73 -9.91
N GLU A 251 7.55 -4.68 -9.64
CA GLU A 251 8.54 -4.67 -8.55
C GLU A 251 7.82 -4.65 -7.19
N VAL A 252 8.24 -5.53 -6.27
CA VAL A 252 7.59 -5.66 -4.96
C VAL A 252 8.58 -5.34 -3.85
N THR A 253 8.14 -4.48 -2.93
CA THR A 253 8.88 -4.15 -1.71
C THR A 253 8.04 -4.47 -0.49
N ILE A 254 8.61 -5.20 0.47
CA ILE A 254 8.02 -5.43 1.80
C ILE A 254 8.78 -4.56 2.79
N ALA A 255 8.08 -3.69 3.51
CA ALA A 255 8.71 -2.73 4.41
C ALA A 255 7.85 -2.44 5.65
N ALA A 256 8.48 -1.87 6.69
CA ALA A 256 7.75 -1.40 7.85
C ALA A 256 6.84 -0.21 7.49
N GLY A 257 5.58 -0.27 7.94
CA GLY A 257 4.64 0.84 7.76
C GLY A 257 4.99 2.08 8.57
N ARG A 258 5.71 1.93 9.68
CA ARG A 258 6.10 3.02 10.61
C ARG A 258 7.47 3.61 10.33
N VAL A 259 7.80 3.85 9.08
CA VAL A 259 9.02 4.57 8.70
C VAL A 259 8.70 6.01 8.32
N ARG A 260 9.60 6.94 8.71
CA ARG A 260 9.39 8.37 8.48
C ARG A 260 9.36 8.77 7.02
N MET A 261 9.93 7.95 6.12
CA MET A 261 10.01 8.28 4.70
C MET A 261 10.27 7.04 3.85
N TRP A 262 9.44 6.82 2.82
CA TRP A 262 9.62 5.72 1.88
C TRP A 262 10.65 6.02 0.78
N ARG A 263 11.35 7.17 0.85
CA ARG A 263 12.32 7.62 -0.16
C ARG A 263 13.46 6.64 -0.44
N TRP A 264 13.78 5.78 0.52
CA TRP A 264 14.81 4.75 0.36
C TRP A 264 14.30 3.46 -0.30
N ILE A 265 13.01 3.43 -0.61
CA ILE A 265 12.35 2.32 -1.31
C ILE A 265 12.40 2.53 -2.84
N TRP A 266 12.84 3.74 -3.27
CA TRP A 266 12.89 4.16 -4.68
C TRP A 266 14.31 4.04 -5.27
#